data_3f421c1330dcee9e76bfec456a3b53da
#
_entry.id   3f421c1330dcee9e76bfec456a3b53da
#
_cell.length_a   1.000
_cell.length_b   1.000
_cell.length_c   1.000
_cell.angle_alpha   90.00
_cell.angle_beta   90.00
_cell.angle_gamma   90.00
#
_symmetry.space_group_name_H-M   'P 1'
#
loop_
_entity.id
_entity.type
_entity.pdbx_description
1 polymer ?
#
loop_
_entity_poly.entity_id
_entity_poly.type
_entity_poly.pdbx_seq_one_letter_code
_entity_poly.pdbx_strand_id
1 'polypeptide(L)' 'MFFIIGADGKEYGPVSVTQIQQWMTGGRANLQTKARRTNEQDWRTLG' A
#
# COMPACT_ATOMS: atom_id res chain seq x y z
N MET A 1 -1.94 3.57 10.02
CA MET A 1 -1.70 4.18 8.70
C MET A 1 -0.55 3.46 8.02
N PHE A 2 -0.56 3.46 6.70
CA PHE A 2 0.42 2.73 5.90
C PHE A 2 0.94 3.63 4.78
N PHE A 3 2.17 3.40 4.38
CA PHE A 3 2.69 3.89 3.10
C PHE A 3 2.68 2.72 2.12
N ILE A 4 2.40 3.00 0.86
CA ILE A 4 2.43 1.97 -0.18
C ILE A 4 3.23 2.48 -1.38
N ILE A 5 3.76 1.52 -2.14
CA ILE A 5 4.43 1.81 -3.40
C ILE A 5 3.44 1.48 -4.52
N GLY A 6 3.09 2.47 -5.30
CA GLY A 6 2.19 2.29 -6.43
C GLY A 6 2.85 1.58 -7.61
N ALA A 7 2.05 1.27 -8.62
CA ALA A 7 2.54 0.60 -9.82
C ALA A 7 3.56 1.45 -10.59
N ASP A 8 3.53 2.77 -10.38
CA ASP A 8 4.48 3.70 -10.99
C ASP A 8 5.78 3.85 -10.20
N GLY A 9 5.92 3.10 -9.10
CA GLY A 9 7.09 3.16 -8.24
C GLY A 9 7.10 4.31 -7.26
N LYS A 10 6.04 5.10 -7.18
CA LYS A 10 5.95 6.21 -6.24
C LYS A 10 5.36 5.77 -4.92
N GLU A 11 5.82 6.41 -3.85
CA GLU A 11 5.31 6.17 -2.51
C GLU A 11 4.08 7.02 -2.26
N TYR A 12 3.03 6.39 -1.79
CA TYR A 12 1.77 7.05 -1.44
C TYR A 12 1.48 6.84 0.04
N GLY A 13 0.88 7.84 0.62
CA GLY A 13 0.45 7.73 1.99
C GLY A 13 0.76 8.99 2.80
N PRO A 14 0.41 8.95 4.06
CA PRO A 14 -0.17 7.80 4.78
C PRO A 14 -1.61 7.52 4.38
N VAL A 15 -1.96 6.24 4.27
CA VAL A 15 -3.30 5.79 3.92
C VAL A 15 -3.81 4.78 4.94
N SER A 16 -5.13 4.67 5.07
CA SER A 16 -5.74 3.70 5.97
C SER A 16 -5.89 2.35 5.30
N VAL A 17 -6.13 1.30 6.11
CA VAL A 17 -6.42 -0.03 5.59
C VAL A 17 -7.64 -0.01 4.67
N THR A 18 -8.67 0.75 5.05
CA THR A 18 -9.87 0.89 4.24
C THR A 18 -9.54 1.45 2.85
N GLN A 19 -8.66 2.45 2.80
CA GLN A 19 -8.24 3.04 1.52
C GLN A 19 -7.51 2.01 0.67
N ILE A 20 -6.62 1.23 1.28
CA ILE A 20 -5.88 0.18 0.57
C ILE A 20 -6.85 -0.86 0.02
N GLN A 21 -7.84 -1.27 0.80
CA GLN A 21 -8.84 -2.24 0.35
C GLN A 21 -9.62 -1.71 -0.85
N GLN A 22 -9.97 -0.43 -0.86
CA GLN A 22 -10.67 0.18 -2.00
C GLN A 22 -9.79 0.14 -3.24
N TRP A 23 -8.50 0.41 -3.09
CA TRP A 23 -7.57 0.37 -4.21
C TRP A 23 -7.42 -1.04 -4.76
N MET A 24 -7.39 -2.05 -3.89
CA MET A 24 -7.32 -3.44 -4.34
C MET A 24 -8.58 -3.84 -5.10
N THR A 25 -9.76 -3.44 -4.61
CA THR A 25 -11.02 -3.71 -5.28
C THR A 25 -11.09 -3.03 -6.63
N GLY A 26 -10.56 -1.81 -6.71
CA GLY A 26 -10.56 -1.04 -7.95
C GLY A 26 -9.44 -1.41 -8.93
N GLY A 27 -8.59 -2.35 -8.57
CA GLY A 27 -7.48 -2.79 -9.42
C GLY A 27 -6.27 -1.88 -9.39
N ARG A 28 -6.23 -0.89 -8.50
CA ARG A 28 -5.08 0.04 -8.38
C ARG A 28 -3.96 -0.54 -7.53
N ALA A 29 -4.27 -1.53 -6.73
CA ALA A 29 -3.29 -2.24 -5.92
C ALA A 29 -3.56 -3.73 -6.04
N ASN A 30 -2.55 -4.55 -5.76
CA ASN A 30 -2.69 -6.00 -5.81
C ASN A 30 -1.86 -6.63 -4.69
N LEU A 31 -1.84 -7.96 -4.65
CA LEU A 31 -1.14 -8.68 -3.59
C LEU A 31 0.37 -8.48 -3.65
N GLN A 32 0.90 -7.99 -4.75
CA GLN A 32 2.33 -7.72 -4.91
C GLN A 32 2.69 -6.29 -4.55
N THR A 33 1.71 -5.42 -4.33
CA THR A 33 1.94 -4.03 -3.91
C THR A 33 2.63 -4.03 -2.55
N LYS A 34 3.72 -3.28 -2.45
CA LYS A 34 4.45 -3.18 -1.20
C LYS A 34 3.86 -2.11 -0.31
N ALA A 35 3.83 -2.41 0.98
CA ALA A 35 3.31 -1.48 1.99
C ALA A 35 4.16 -1.57 3.25
N ARG A 36 4.19 -0.50 4.02
CA ARG A 36 4.79 -0.50 5.35
C ARG A 36 3.95 0.37 6.29
N ARG A 37 4.01 0.06 7.57
CA ARG A 37 3.39 0.92 8.57
C ARG A 37 4.21 2.20 8.75
N THR A 38 3.54 3.26 9.19
CA THR A 38 4.20 4.55 9.38
C THR A 38 5.32 4.51 10.41
N ASN A 39 5.24 3.58 11.36
CA ASN A 39 6.26 3.42 12.41
C ASN A 39 7.24 2.29 12.14
N GLU A 40 7.18 1.68 10.95
CA GLU A 40 8.09 0.61 10.54
C GLU A 40 8.81 1.02 9.27
N GLN A 41 10.00 0.44 9.05
CA GLN A 41 10.80 0.73 7.86
C GLN A 41 10.80 -0.43 6.87
N ASP A 42 10.31 -1.59 7.28
CA ASP A 42 10.33 -2.78 6.43
C ASP A 42 9.13 -2.79 5.51
N TRP A 43 9.40 -2.93 4.21
CA TRP A 43 8.37 -3.06 3.21
C TRP A 43 7.91 -4.51 3.10
N ARG A 44 6.60 -4.70 3.02
CA ARG A 44 6.00 -6.04 2.87
C ARG A 44 4.93 -5.98 1.79
N THR A 45 4.72 -7.11 1.12
CA THR A 45 3.64 -7.20 0.15
C THR A 45 2.29 -7.27 0.88
N LEU A 46 1.22 -6.87 0.16
CA LEU A 46 -0.14 -6.92 0.70
C LEU A 46 -0.70 -8.33 0.77
N GLY A 47 -0.12 -9.25 0.03
CA GLY A 47 -0.52 -10.64 0.05
C GLY A 47 0.12 -11.47 1.14
#